data_19c1bc96ce0c94d080b0057f98ee10c6
#
_entry.id   19c1bc96ce0c94d080b0057f98ee10c6
#
_cell.length_a   1.000
_cell.length_b   1.000
_cell.length_c   1.000
_cell.angle_alpha   90.00
_cell.angle_beta   90.00
_cell.angle_gamma   90.00
#
_symmetry.space_group_name_H-M   'P 1'
#
loop_
_entity.id
_entity.type
_entity.pdbx_description
1 polymer ?
#
loop_
_entity_poly.entity_id
_entity_poly.type
_entity_poly.pdbx_seq_one_letter_code
_entity_poly.pdbx_strand_id
1 'polypeptide(L)'
;MWADGTFSSNTAPLMGSLDDCARRASDLGYDALSLTVKDPNERDWVQVLRKLQNCGLEASGLATGRVYTVDGLGLGMADADRRRAAVDRMLAFLPVCAELGGAKLIIGAIRGWTRDAGGRDVYGSLFRASLEEILNQAEPLGVPVALDAISRMDSDAYCSVAETADFIRSFHSSALRL
;
A
#
# COMPACT_ATOMS: atom_id res chain seq x y z
N MET A 1 -0.71 -10.13 7.78
CA MET A 1 -0.89 -9.80 6.35
C MET A 1 -1.31 -11.05 5.59
N TRP A 2 -2.26 -10.95 4.68
CA TRP A 2 -2.71 -12.04 3.82
C TRP A 2 -2.34 -11.77 2.35
N ALA A 3 -1.94 -12.85 1.64
CA ALA A 3 -1.69 -12.83 0.21
C ALA A 3 -2.20 -14.12 -0.45
N ASP A 4 -2.72 -14.02 -1.66
CA ASP A 4 -3.02 -15.16 -2.52
C ASP A 4 -1.88 -15.41 -3.53
N GLY A 5 -1.71 -16.65 -3.94
CA GLY A 5 -0.71 -17.05 -4.92
C GLY A 5 0.72 -17.07 -4.40
N THR A 6 1.69 -17.21 -5.33
CA THR A 6 3.12 -17.20 -5.01
C THR A 6 3.56 -15.81 -4.60
N PHE A 7 4.08 -15.69 -3.40
CA PHE A 7 4.56 -14.45 -2.84
C PHE A 7 6.06 -14.58 -2.55
N SER A 8 6.88 -13.80 -3.21
CA SER A 8 8.30 -13.67 -2.89
C SER A 8 8.54 -12.32 -2.23
N SER A 9 8.53 -12.29 -0.92
CA SER A 9 8.95 -11.12 -0.15
C SER A 9 9.57 -11.58 1.16
N ASN A 10 10.31 -10.68 1.78
CA ASN A 10 10.91 -10.92 3.10
C ASN A 10 9.87 -10.91 4.25
N THR A 11 8.62 -10.65 3.95
CA THR A 11 7.50 -10.75 4.89
C THR A 11 6.91 -12.15 4.81
N ALA A 12 6.46 -12.70 5.93
CA ALA A 12 5.77 -13.98 6.02
C ALA A 12 4.24 -13.79 6.06
N PRO A 13 3.58 -13.64 4.91
CA PRO A 13 2.13 -13.50 4.89
C PRO A 13 1.45 -14.83 5.23
N LEU A 14 0.22 -14.74 5.70
CA LEU A 14 -0.68 -15.89 5.72
C LEU A 14 -1.03 -16.24 4.28
N MET A 15 -0.71 -17.45 3.87
CA MET A 15 -0.97 -17.96 2.53
C MET A 15 -2.16 -18.91 2.53
N GLY A 16 -2.96 -18.87 1.47
CA GLY A 16 -4.11 -19.74 1.29
C GLY A 16 -5.40 -18.97 1.04
N SER A 17 -6.56 -19.63 1.26
CA SER A 17 -7.85 -18.95 1.09
C SER A 17 -8.01 -17.84 2.12
N LEU A 18 -8.76 -16.78 1.76
CA LEU A 18 -9.06 -15.70 2.69
C LEU A 18 -9.80 -16.23 3.94
N ASP A 19 -10.72 -17.16 3.76
CA ASP A 19 -11.51 -17.73 4.86
C ASP A 19 -10.62 -18.49 5.87
N ASP A 20 -9.65 -19.28 5.40
CA ASP A 20 -8.74 -20.01 6.28
C ASP A 20 -7.77 -19.06 7.00
N CYS A 21 -7.26 -18.07 6.28
CA CYS A 21 -6.35 -17.08 6.85
C CYS A 21 -7.05 -16.16 7.85
N ALA A 22 -8.30 -15.76 7.59
CA ALA A 22 -9.09 -14.97 8.52
C ALA A 22 -9.40 -15.75 9.81
N ARG A 23 -9.83 -17.00 9.69
CA ARG A 23 -10.02 -17.87 10.88
C ARG A 23 -8.75 -18.00 11.69
N ARG A 24 -7.63 -18.33 11.06
CA ARG A 24 -6.33 -18.46 11.75
C ARG A 24 -5.90 -17.16 12.44
N ALA A 25 -6.11 -16.00 11.80
CA ALA A 25 -5.81 -14.72 12.42
C ALA A 25 -6.69 -14.47 13.65
N SER A 26 -7.99 -14.73 13.54
CA SER A 26 -8.93 -14.63 14.66
C SER A 26 -8.57 -15.57 15.81
N ASP A 27 -8.29 -16.86 15.52
CA ASP A 27 -7.88 -17.86 16.52
C ASP A 27 -6.58 -17.48 17.26
N LEU A 28 -5.70 -16.73 16.60
CA LEU A 28 -4.46 -16.19 17.18
C LEU A 28 -4.68 -14.88 17.95
N GLY A 29 -5.91 -14.35 17.99
CA GLY A 29 -6.25 -13.14 18.74
C GLY A 29 -5.90 -11.84 18.02
N TYR A 30 -5.80 -11.83 16.68
CA TYR A 30 -5.68 -10.59 15.92
C TYR A 30 -7.05 -9.94 15.73
N ASP A 31 -7.07 -8.60 15.75
CA ASP A 31 -8.27 -7.80 15.54
C ASP A 31 -8.45 -7.39 14.06
N ALA A 32 -7.40 -7.43 13.27
CA ALA A 32 -7.44 -6.97 11.89
C ALA A 32 -6.44 -7.71 10.98
N LEU A 33 -6.72 -7.70 9.67
CA LEU A 33 -5.87 -8.31 8.66
C LEU A 33 -5.51 -7.29 7.57
N SER A 34 -4.23 -7.14 7.26
CA SER A 34 -3.76 -6.39 6.10
C SER A 34 -3.81 -7.27 4.85
N LEU A 35 -4.31 -6.73 3.74
CA LEU A 35 -4.51 -7.45 2.48
C LEU A 35 -3.46 -7.02 1.46
N THR A 36 -2.76 -7.99 0.87
CA THR A 36 -1.86 -7.71 -0.26
C THR A 36 -2.65 -7.67 -1.55
N VAL A 37 -2.52 -6.58 -2.28
CA VAL A 37 -3.33 -6.28 -3.48
C VAL A 37 -2.46 -5.81 -4.64
N LYS A 38 -3.00 -5.97 -5.86
CA LYS A 38 -2.35 -5.52 -7.08
C LYS A 38 -3.30 -4.71 -7.97
N ASP A 39 -4.55 -5.14 -8.07
CA ASP A 39 -5.58 -4.50 -8.89
C ASP A 39 -6.84 -4.27 -8.04
N PRO A 40 -7.43 -3.04 -8.05
CA PRO A 40 -8.67 -2.78 -7.32
C PRO A 40 -9.86 -3.60 -7.81
N ASN A 41 -9.82 -4.10 -9.06
CA ASN A 41 -10.88 -4.92 -9.65
C ASN A 41 -10.67 -6.44 -9.50
N GLU A 42 -9.62 -6.88 -8.80
CA GLU A 42 -9.29 -8.32 -8.67
C GLU A 42 -10.25 -9.09 -7.77
N ARG A 43 -11.11 -8.38 -7.01
CA ARG A 43 -11.96 -8.97 -5.98
C ARG A 43 -13.30 -8.26 -5.83
N ASP A 44 -14.27 -9.00 -5.32
CA ASP A 44 -15.49 -8.45 -4.72
C ASP A 44 -15.17 -8.01 -3.27
N TRP A 45 -14.95 -6.72 -3.07
CA TRP A 45 -14.52 -6.15 -1.80
C TRP A 45 -15.62 -6.23 -0.73
N VAL A 46 -16.92 -6.22 -1.12
CA VAL A 46 -18.03 -6.44 -0.21
C VAL A 46 -17.97 -7.84 0.39
N GLN A 47 -17.68 -8.84 -0.44
CA GLN A 47 -17.49 -10.20 0.06
C GLN A 47 -16.24 -10.35 0.93
N VAL A 48 -15.13 -9.69 0.56
CA VAL A 48 -13.91 -9.67 1.39
C VAL A 48 -14.23 -9.13 2.77
N LEU A 49 -14.91 -7.97 2.86
CA LEU A 49 -15.28 -7.35 4.13
C LEU A 49 -16.17 -8.28 4.97
N ARG A 50 -17.19 -8.89 4.37
CA ARG A 50 -18.07 -9.85 5.07
C ARG A 50 -17.30 -11.04 5.66
N LYS A 51 -16.35 -11.59 4.90
CA LYS A 51 -15.52 -12.72 5.38
C LYS A 51 -14.67 -12.34 6.58
N LEU A 52 -14.07 -11.15 6.58
CA LEU A 52 -13.32 -10.65 7.73
C LEU A 52 -14.25 -10.46 8.94
N GLN A 53 -15.38 -9.78 8.75
CA GLN A 53 -16.36 -9.52 9.81
C GLN A 53 -16.93 -10.81 10.43
N ASN A 54 -17.16 -11.85 9.63
CA ASN A 54 -17.59 -13.15 10.12
C ASN A 54 -16.57 -13.83 11.07
N CYS A 55 -15.32 -13.43 11.00
CA CYS A 55 -14.25 -13.86 11.89
C CYS A 55 -13.92 -12.82 12.99
N GLY A 56 -14.71 -11.75 13.13
CA GLY A 56 -14.46 -10.67 14.08
C GLY A 56 -13.24 -9.81 13.71
N LEU A 57 -12.84 -9.78 12.44
CA LEU A 57 -11.68 -9.03 11.96
C LEU A 57 -12.07 -7.79 11.18
N GLU A 58 -11.19 -6.77 11.21
CA GLU A 58 -11.25 -5.60 10.35
C GLU A 58 -10.20 -5.69 9.22
N ALA A 59 -10.37 -4.91 8.16
CA ALA A 59 -9.33 -4.68 7.17
C ALA A 59 -8.42 -3.54 7.66
N SER A 60 -7.19 -3.84 8.07
CA SER A 60 -6.26 -2.80 8.56
C SER A 60 -5.63 -1.97 7.45
N GLY A 61 -5.52 -2.50 6.25
CA GLY A 61 -4.94 -1.78 5.10
C GLY A 61 -4.74 -2.65 3.87
N LEU A 62 -4.54 -1.98 2.75
CA LEU A 62 -4.21 -2.56 1.45
C LEU A 62 -2.72 -2.36 1.16
N ALA A 63 -1.93 -3.45 1.17
CA ALA A 63 -0.49 -3.43 0.89
C ALA A 63 -0.25 -3.54 -0.62
N THR A 64 0.19 -2.45 -1.23
CA THR A 64 0.24 -2.26 -2.69
C THR A 64 1.57 -2.64 -3.36
N GLY A 65 2.50 -3.24 -2.63
CA GLY A 65 3.84 -3.57 -3.14
C GLY A 65 3.85 -4.41 -4.41
N ARG A 66 2.85 -5.26 -4.63
CA ARG A 66 2.72 -6.09 -5.85
C ARG A 66 2.49 -5.29 -7.13
N VAL A 67 1.99 -4.07 -7.04
CA VAL A 67 1.87 -3.17 -8.21
C VAL A 67 3.26 -2.88 -8.80
N TYR A 68 4.28 -2.75 -7.95
CA TYR A 68 5.66 -2.60 -8.41
C TYR A 68 6.29 -3.95 -8.77
N THR A 69 6.23 -4.93 -7.87
CA THR A 69 6.99 -6.19 -8.05
C THR A 69 6.45 -7.10 -9.15
N VAL A 70 5.19 -6.96 -9.54
CA VAL A 70 4.53 -7.78 -10.57
C VAL A 70 4.29 -6.97 -11.85
N ASP A 71 3.71 -5.76 -11.72
CA ASP A 71 3.32 -4.95 -12.88
C ASP A 71 4.42 -3.95 -13.29
N GLY A 72 5.46 -3.76 -12.47
CA GLY A 72 6.57 -2.85 -12.74
C GLY A 72 6.18 -1.38 -12.74
N LEU A 73 5.12 -1.02 -12.00
CA LEU A 73 4.64 0.36 -11.88
C LEU A 73 5.16 0.96 -10.57
N GLY A 74 5.77 2.13 -10.62
CA GLY A 74 6.36 2.77 -9.43
C GLY A 74 6.12 4.27 -9.38
N LEU A 75 5.85 4.78 -8.18
CA LEU A 75 5.50 6.19 -7.94
C LEU A 75 6.67 7.16 -8.14
N GLY A 76 7.91 6.67 -8.02
CA GLY A 76 9.13 7.47 -8.20
C GLY A 76 9.83 7.29 -9.55
N MET A 77 9.24 6.62 -10.54
CA MET A 77 9.88 6.32 -11.81
C MET A 77 10.04 7.55 -12.70
N ALA A 78 11.16 7.62 -13.47
CA ALA A 78 11.35 8.63 -14.53
C ALA A 78 10.40 8.41 -15.71
N ASP A 79 10.08 7.16 -16.03
CA ASP A 79 9.09 6.80 -17.04
C ASP A 79 7.72 7.38 -16.64
N ALA A 80 7.27 8.40 -17.37
CA ALA A 80 6.07 9.15 -17.04
C ALA A 80 4.79 8.32 -17.18
N ASP A 81 4.73 7.42 -18.15
CA ASP A 81 3.54 6.60 -18.41
C ASP A 81 3.38 5.55 -17.30
N ARG A 82 4.49 4.88 -16.92
CA ARG A 82 4.49 3.92 -15.80
C ARG A 82 4.20 4.58 -14.47
N ARG A 83 4.77 5.77 -14.23
CA ARG A 83 4.49 6.55 -13.02
C ARG A 83 3.02 6.99 -12.98
N ARG A 84 2.47 7.47 -14.10
CA ARG A 84 1.05 7.83 -14.21
C ARG A 84 0.16 6.62 -13.90
N ALA A 85 0.44 5.48 -14.52
CA ALA A 85 -0.30 4.25 -14.27
C ALA A 85 -0.22 3.78 -12.78
N ALA A 86 0.93 4.01 -12.12
CA ALA A 86 1.08 3.75 -10.70
C ALA A 86 0.18 4.66 -9.86
N VAL A 87 0.15 5.96 -10.15
CA VAL A 87 -0.71 6.93 -9.46
C VAL A 87 -2.18 6.58 -9.67
N ASP A 88 -2.60 6.35 -10.92
CA ASP A 88 -3.98 5.97 -11.26
C ASP A 88 -4.42 4.69 -10.52
N ARG A 89 -3.52 3.72 -10.38
CA ARG A 89 -3.77 2.51 -9.61
C ARG A 89 -3.99 2.81 -8.12
N MET A 90 -3.20 3.70 -7.53
CA MET A 90 -3.38 4.11 -6.13
C MET A 90 -4.68 4.88 -5.94
N LEU A 91 -5.02 5.79 -6.86
CA LEU A 91 -6.29 6.51 -6.83
C LEU A 91 -7.49 5.56 -6.91
N ALA A 92 -7.41 4.52 -7.74
CA ALA A 92 -8.46 3.51 -7.87
C ALA A 92 -8.63 2.62 -6.61
N PHE A 93 -7.61 2.52 -5.74
CA PHE A 93 -7.73 1.84 -4.45
C PHE A 93 -8.39 2.70 -3.36
N LEU A 94 -8.44 4.02 -3.47
CA LEU A 94 -9.00 4.88 -2.42
C LEU A 94 -10.49 4.57 -2.12
N PRO A 95 -11.38 4.43 -3.13
CA PRO A 95 -12.75 4.01 -2.87
C PRO A 95 -12.84 2.65 -2.18
N VAL A 96 -11.97 1.70 -2.57
CA VAL A 96 -11.90 0.37 -1.95
C VAL A 96 -11.51 0.47 -0.47
N CYS A 97 -10.52 1.31 -0.13
CA CYS A 97 -10.14 1.55 1.25
C CYS A 97 -11.31 2.11 2.08
N ALA A 98 -12.07 3.05 1.52
CA ALA A 98 -13.26 3.61 2.17
C ALA A 98 -14.34 2.54 2.38
N GLU A 99 -14.63 1.72 1.36
CA GLU A 99 -15.62 0.62 1.42
C GLU A 99 -15.24 -0.45 2.46
N LEU A 100 -13.94 -0.67 2.66
CA LEU A 100 -13.40 -1.57 3.69
C LEU A 100 -13.39 -0.97 5.11
N GLY A 101 -14.16 0.07 5.36
CA GLY A 101 -14.28 0.69 6.68
C GLY A 101 -13.15 1.67 7.02
N GLY A 102 -12.50 2.25 6.02
CA GLY A 102 -11.39 3.17 6.21
C GLY A 102 -10.03 2.46 6.38
N ALA A 103 -9.89 1.31 5.73
CA ALA A 103 -8.60 0.63 5.63
C ALA A 103 -7.52 1.57 5.06
N LYS A 104 -6.29 1.46 5.57
CA LYS A 104 -5.17 2.31 5.10
C LYS A 104 -4.71 1.91 3.70
N LEU A 105 -4.42 2.89 2.85
CA LEU A 105 -3.64 2.65 1.63
C LEU A 105 -2.15 2.62 1.99
N ILE A 106 -1.51 1.46 1.90
CA ILE A 106 -0.12 1.29 2.33
C ILE A 106 0.83 1.45 1.15
N ILE A 107 1.66 2.49 1.21
CA ILE A 107 2.72 2.81 0.24
C ILE A 107 4.04 2.17 0.72
N GLY A 108 4.25 0.93 0.33
CA GLY A 108 5.48 0.18 0.56
C GLY A 108 6.37 0.16 -0.70
N ALA A 109 6.62 -1.02 -1.25
CA ALA A 109 7.48 -1.21 -2.43
C ALA A 109 6.99 -0.52 -3.72
N ILE A 110 5.71 -0.11 -3.81
CA ILE A 110 5.17 0.69 -4.92
C ILE A 110 5.93 2.02 -5.12
N ARG A 111 6.65 2.51 -4.11
CA ARG A 111 7.50 3.69 -4.25
C ARG A 111 8.61 3.51 -5.30
N GLY A 112 9.05 2.27 -5.57
CA GLY A 112 10.13 1.95 -6.48
C GLY A 112 11.51 2.16 -5.85
N TRP A 113 12.54 2.30 -6.69
CA TRP A 113 13.94 2.51 -6.33
C TRP A 113 14.45 3.82 -6.90
N THR A 114 15.45 4.44 -6.26
CA THR A 114 16.06 5.69 -6.77
C THR A 114 16.67 5.52 -8.15
N ARG A 115 17.17 4.32 -8.48
CA ARG A 115 17.69 3.99 -9.83
C ARG A 115 16.63 4.08 -10.93
N ASP A 116 15.34 3.88 -10.61
CA ASP A 116 14.23 3.95 -11.56
C ASP A 116 13.99 5.39 -12.07
N ALA A 117 14.56 6.37 -11.37
CA ALA A 117 14.53 7.79 -11.74
C ALA A 117 15.89 8.31 -12.23
N GLY A 118 16.92 7.45 -12.28
CA GLY A 118 18.28 7.87 -12.61
C GLY A 118 19.02 8.57 -11.47
N GLY A 119 18.48 8.57 -10.24
CA GLY A 119 19.14 9.11 -9.05
C GLY A 119 18.16 9.63 -8.00
N ARG A 120 18.72 9.86 -6.79
CA ARG A 120 17.92 10.16 -5.59
C ARG A 120 17.16 11.49 -5.67
N ASP A 121 17.78 12.54 -6.22
CA ASP A 121 17.17 13.88 -6.26
C ASP A 121 15.96 13.91 -7.21
N VAL A 122 16.11 13.32 -8.40
CA VAL A 122 15.04 13.19 -9.38
C VAL A 122 13.93 12.31 -8.81
N TYR A 123 14.29 11.17 -8.24
CA TYR A 123 13.34 10.27 -7.58
C TYR A 123 12.54 10.99 -6.49
N GLY A 124 13.21 11.74 -5.62
CA GLY A 124 12.55 12.46 -4.52
C GLY A 124 11.49 13.43 -5.01
N SER A 125 11.77 14.18 -6.08
CA SER A 125 10.83 15.12 -6.69
C SER A 125 9.63 14.41 -7.33
N LEU A 126 9.88 13.33 -8.08
CA LEU A 126 8.84 12.56 -8.77
C LEU A 126 7.94 11.81 -7.77
N PHE A 127 8.55 11.17 -6.77
CA PHE A 127 7.79 10.46 -5.74
C PHE A 127 6.94 11.41 -4.92
N ARG A 128 7.47 12.58 -4.54
CA ARG A 128 6.71 13.63 -3.86
C ARG A 128 5.47 14.04 -4.65
N ALA A 129 5.64 14.40 -5.93
CA ALA A 129 4.53 14.83 -6.78
C ALA A 129 3.45 13.75 -6.91
N SER A 130 3.85 12.48 -7.08
CA SER A 130 2.91 11.36 -7.13
C SER A 130 2.15 11.18 -5.81
N LEU A 131 2.84 11.33 -4.68
CA LEU A 131 2.23 11.18 -3.36
C LEU A 131 1.28 12.33 -3.04
N GLU A 132 1.63 13.58 -3.38
CA GLU A 132 0.77 14.76 -3.23
C GLU A 132 -0.56 14.59 -3.99
N GLU A 133 -0.51 14.07 -5.21
CA GLU A 133 -1.73 13.80 -6.00
C GLU A 133 -2.63 12.77 -5.33
N ILE A 134 -2.03 11.68 -4.80
CA ILE A 134 -2.78 10.65 -4.06
C ILE A 134 -3.41 11.25 -2.79
N LEU A 135 -2.66 12.03 -2.03
CA LEU A 135 -3.13 12.65 -0.79
C LEU A 135 -4.29 13.63 -1.02
N ASN A 136 -4.23 14.42 -2.09
CA ASN A 136 -5.30 15.35 -2.48
C ASN A 136 -6.65 14.63 -2.71
N GLN A 137 -6.62 13.37 -3.12
CA GLN A 137 -7.83 12.56 -3.30
C GLN A 137 -8.18 11.73 -2.06
N ALA A 138 -7.19 11.34 -1.27
CA ALA A 138 -7.40 10.55 -0.06
C ALA A 138 -8.05 11.37 1.07
N GLU A 139 -7.67 12.64 1.23
CA GLU A 139 -8.18 13.53 2.29
C GLU A 139 -9.70 13.69 2.28
N PRO A 140 -10.35 14.08 1.17
CA PRO A 140 -11.80 14.23 1.14
C PRO A 140 -12.55 12.90 1.35
N LEU A 141 -11.91 11.77 1.08
CA LEU A 141 -12.46 10.43 1.33
C LEU A 141 -12.21 9.94 2.76
N GLY A 142 -11.43 10.67 3.56
CA GLY A 142 -11.04 10.25 4.91
C GLY A 142 -10.18 8.98 4.94
N VAL A 143 -9.52 8.65 3.82
CA VAL A 143 -8.69 7.43 3.71
C VAL A 143 -7.26 7.73 4.18
N PRO A 144 -6.78 7.05 5.23
CA PRO A 144 -5.39 7.20 5.65
C PRO A 144 -4.43 6.58 4.62
N VAL A 145 -3.35 7.29 4.31
CA VAL A 145 -2.25 6.81 3.47
C VAL A 145 -1.04 6.56 4.37
N ALA A 146 -0.61 5.31 4.50
CA ALA A 146 0.52 4.93 5.32
C ALA A 146 1.78 4.77 4.46
N LEU A 147 2.78 5.61 4.70
CA LEU A 147 4.10 5.46 4.09
C LEU A 147 4.95 4.57 4.98
N ASP A 148 5.21 3.37 4.50
CA ASP A 148 5.91 2.32 5.24
C ASP A 148 7.44 2.56 5.26
N ALA A 149 8.10 2.44 6.40
CA ALA A 149 9.55 2.43 6.51
C ALA A 149 10.05 1.02 6.17
N ILE A 150 10.09 0.69 4.87
CA ILE A 150 10.38 -0.67 4.40
C ILE A 150 11.86 -1.04 4.45
N SER A 151 12.11 -2.34 4.33
CA SER A 151 13.45 -2.92 4.26
C SER A 151 14.25 -2.36 3.07
N ARG A 152 15.57 -2.19 3.28
CA ARG A 152 16.54 -1.89 2.21
C ARG A 152 16.63 -2.97 1.14
N MET A 153 16.01 -4.12 1.35
CA MET A 153 15.88 -5.19 0.35
C MET A 153 14.74 -4.91 -0.64
N ASP A 154 13.80 -4.03 -0.27
CA ASP A 154 12.60 -3.72 -1.07
C ASP A 154 12.63 -2.31 -1.68
N SER A 155 13.48 -1.41 -1.17
CA SER A 155 13.74 -0.07 -1.73
C SER A 155 15.05 0.50 -1.15
N ASP A 156 15.55 1.59 -1.71
CA ASP A 156 16.72 2.33 -1.22
C ASP A 156 16.37 3.76 -0.75
N ALA A 157 15.08 4.11 -0.71
CA ALA A 157 14.60 5.40 -0.25
C ALA A 157 13.59 5.25 0.90
N TYR A 158 13.73 6.12 1.92
CA TYR A 158 12.83 6.16 3.07
C TYR A 158 12.74 4.80 3.80
N CYS A 159 13.90 4.19 4.07
CA CYS A 159 14.01 2.86 4.66
C CYS A 159 14.17 2.87 6.18
N SER A 160 14.38 4.02 6.80
CA SER A 160 14.39 4.15 8.25
C SER A 160 13.18 4.94 8.74
N VAL A 161 12.72 4.63 9.96
CA VAL A 161 11.63 5.35 10.61
C VAL A 161 11.90 6.85 10.68
N ALA A 162 13.13 7.24 11.03
CA ALA A 162 13.53 8.65 11.12
C ALA A 162 13.42 9.36 9.77
N GLU A 163 14.04 8.80 8.72
CA GLU A 163 14.02 9.35 7.36
C GLU A 163 12.58 9.46 6.83
N THR A 164 11.77 8.42 7.04
CA THR A 164 10.38 8.39 6.60
C THR A 164 9.53 9.42 7.35
N ALA A 165 9.73 9.53 8.67
CA ALA A 165 9.02 10.52 9.48
C ALA A 165 9.39 11.96 9.09
N ASP A 166 10.66 12.24 8.81
CA ASP A 166 11.10 13.56 8.35
C ASP A 166 10.48 13.91 6.99
N PHE A 167 10.43 12.93 6.07
CA PHE A 167 9.76 13.11 4.79
C PHE A 167 8.25 13.37 4.96
N ILE A 168 7.56 12.62 5.82
CA ILE A 168 6.14 12.81 6.11
C ILE A 168 5.87 14.21 6.68
N ARG A 169 6.70 14.70 7.63
CA ARG A 169 6.55 16.05 8.23
C ARG A 169 6.68 17.17 7.21
N SER A 170 7.30 16.91 6.06
CA SER A 170 7.42 17.91 4.98
C SER A 170 6.15 18.06 4.14
N PHE A 171 5.12 17.26 4.41
CA PHE A 171 3.80 17.38 3.79
C PHE A 171 2.82 18.08 4.74
N HIS A 172 1.91 18.87 4.19
CA HIS A 172 0.79 19.47 4.92
C HIS A 172 -0.49 18.64 4.68
N SER A 173 -0.45 17.35 5.05
CA SER A 173 -1.55 16.42 4.82
C SER A 173 -2.02 15.76 6.10
N SER A 174 -3.34 15.81 6.31
CA SER A 174 -3.98 15.10 7.41
C SER A 174 -4.18 13.61 7.13
N ALA A 175 -4.01 13.15 5.89
CA ALA A 175 -4.16 11.74 5.52
C ALA A 175 -2.86 10.95 5.64
N LEU A 176 -1.66 11.58 5.51
CA LEU A 176 -0.38 10.89 5.48
C LEU A 176 0.07 10.48 6.90
N ARG A 177 0.45 9.21 7.03
CA ARG A 177 0.93 8.59 8.28
C ARG A 177 2.20 7.78 8.03
N LEU A 178 2.95 7.51 9.13
CA LEU A 178 4.00 6.49 9.15
C LEU A 178 3.36 5.14 9.38
#